data_7e1fd0e37e64c66ce44ecffa90e72017
#
_entry.id   7e1fd0e37e64c66ce44ecffa90e72017
#
_cell.length_a   1.000
_cell.length_b   1.000
_cell.length_c   1.000
_cell.angle_alpha   90.00
_cell.angle_beta   90.00
_cell.angle_gamma   90.00
#
_symmetry.space_group_name_H-M   'P 1'
#
loop_
_entity.id
_entity.type
_entity.pdbx_description
1 polymer ?
#
loop_
_entity_poly.entity_id
_entity_poly.type
_entity_poly.pdbx_seq_one_letter_code
_entity_poly.pdbx_strand_id
1 'polypeptide(L)'
;LAAQIARQAKVRGKDEKFAVVFAAMGITFEESNFFVESFRETGALDRTVLFVNLANDPAVERIATPRMALTAAEYLAFEKDMHVLVILTDITNYADALREISAARKEVPGRRGYPGYMYTDLAQMYERAGRQKGKEGSITMIPILTMPEDDKTHPIPDLTGYITEGQIIL
;
A
#
# COMPACT_ATOMS: atom_id res chain seq x y z
N LEU A 1 1.60 -8.92 10.31
CA LEU A 1 0.45 -8.01 10.41
C LEU A 1 -0.37 -7.96 9.13
N ALA A 2 0.21 -7.58 7.98
CA ALA A 2 -0.51 -7.42 6.71
C ALA A 2 -1.32 -8.67 6.31
N ALA A 3 -0.71 -9.85 6.38
CA ALA A 3 -1.39 -11.11 6.06
C ALA A 3 -2.57 -11.40 6.99
N GLN A 4 -2.44 -11.12 8.27
CA GLN A 4 -3.52 -11.31 9.24
C GLN A 4 -4.68 -10.37 8.99
N ILE A 5 -4.42 -9.11 8.70
CA ILE A 5 -5.45 -8.13 8.37
C ILE A 5 -6.20 -8.57 7.11
N ALA A 6 -5.50 -8.95 6.04
CA ALA A 6 -6.11 -9.41 4.80
C ALA A 6 -6.99 -10.65 4.98
N ARG A 7 -6.54 -11.62 5.80
CA ARG A 7 -7.29 -12.85 6.07
C ARG A 7 -8.54 -12.63 6.91
N GLN A 8 -8.50 -11.70 7.86
CA GLN A 8 -9.56 -11.49 8.85
C GLN A 8 -10.51 -10.36 8.49
N ALA A 9 -10.21 -9.59 7.45
CA ALA A 9 -11.03 -8.47 7.05
C ALA A 9 -12.44 -8.89 6.64
N LYS A 10 -13.42 -8.17 7.17
CA LYS A 10 -14.85 -8.38 6.91
C LYS A 10 -15.56 -7.04 6.87
N VAL A 11 -16.63 -6.97 6.09
CA VAL A 11 -17.56 -5.86 6.16
C VAL A 11 -18.61 -6.16 7.26
N ARG A 12 -18.93 -5.18 8.07
CA ARG A 12 -20.04 -5.28 9.02
C ARG A 12 -21.36 -5.13 8.26
N GLY A 13 -22.13 -6.20 8.19
CA GLY A 13 -23.39 -6.23 7.47
C GLY A 13 -23.64 -7.59 6.83
N LYS A 14 -24.82 -7.77 6.25
CA LYS A 14 -25.17 -8.99 5.53
C LYS A 14 -24.78 -8.83 4.06
N ASP A 15 -24.05 -9.81 3.54
CA ASP A 15 -23.83 -10.06 2.12
C ASP A 15 -23.35 -8.86 1.28
N GLU A 16 -22.60 -7.93 1.87
CA GLU A 16 -22.01 -6.85 1.10
C GLU A 16 -20.81 -7.35 0.29
N LYS A 17 -20.68 -6.85 -0.93
CA LYS A 17 -19.55 -7.17 -1.81
C LYS A 17 -18.26 -6.63 -1.21
N PHE A 18 -17.31 -7.52 -0.99
CA PHE A 18 -16.03 -7.20 -0.37
C PHE A 18 -14.85 -7.77 -1.16
N ALA A 19 -13.80 -6.99 -1.30
CA ALA A 19 -12.54 -7.42 -1.89
C ALA A 19 -11.35 -6.82 -1.15
N VAL A 20 -10.21 -7.50 -1.23
CA VAL A 20 -8.92 -7.01 -0.75
C VAL A 20 -8.02 -6.78 -1.96
N VAL A 21 -7.39 -5.63 -2.01
CA VAL A 21 -6.29 -5.35 -2.94
C VAL A 21 -5.00 -5.27 -2.12
N PHE A 22 -4.11 -6.21 -2.35
CA PHE A 22 -2.87 -6.33 -1.60
C PHE A 22 -1.68 -6.01 -2.51
N ALA A 23 -0.99 -4.93 -2.22
CA ALA A 23 0.21 -4.53 -2.94
C ALA A 23 1.44 -4.70 -2.05
N ALA A 24 2.33 -5.59 -2.46
CA ALA A 24 3.60 -5.83 -1.79
C ALA A 24 4.74 -5.25 -2.64
N MET A 25 5.53 -4.39 -2.04
CA MET A 25 6.59 -3.63 -2.71
C MET A 25 7.94 -3.96 -2.11
N GLY A 26 8.84 -4.47 -2.94
CA GLY A 26 10.21 -4.77 -2.53
C GLY A 26 10.35 -5.90 -1.52
N ILE A 27 9.45 -6.87 -1.57
CA ILE A 27 9.49 -8.06 -0.69
C ILE A 27 10.41 -9.15 -1.26
N THR A 28 10.84 -10.06 -0.39
CA THR A 28 11.61 -11.22 -0.81
C THR A 28 10.72 -12.27 -1.49
N PHE A 29 11.34 -13.19 -2.22
CA PHE A 29 10.63 -14.30 -2.83
C PHE A 29 9.95 -15.21 -1.78
N GLU A 30 10.60 -15.44 -0.65
CA GLU A 30 10.04 -16.21 0.45
C GLU A 30 8.81 -15.52 1.05
N GLU A 31 8.86 -14.22 1.26
CA GLU A 31 7.71 -13.44 1.72
C GLU A 31 6.55 -13.49 0.75
N SER A 32 6.82 -13.38 -0.56
CA SER A 32 5.81 -13.52 -1.61
C SER A 32 5.13 -14.88 -1.55
N ASN A 33 5.90 -15.95 -1.47
CA ASN A 33 5.36 -17.31 -1.33
C ASN A 33 4.53 -17.47 -0.07
N PHE A 34 5.01 -16.93 1.06
CA PHE A 34 4.28 -16.94 2.32
C PHE A 34 2.90 -16.27 2.18
N PHE A 35 2.81 -15.11 1.55
CA PHE A 35 1.52 -14.44 1.35
C PHE A 35 0.58 -15.27 0.47
N VAL A 36 1.06 -15.77 -0.67
CA VAL A 36 0.25 -16.57 -1.59
C VAL A 36 -0.27 -17.83 -0.92
N GLU A 37 0.60 -18.60 -0.26
CA GLU A 37 0.19 -19.84 0.42
C GLU A 37 -0.75 -19.56 1.58
N SER A 38 -0.47 -18.55 2.39
CA SER A 38 -1.32 -18.15 3.52
C SER A 38 -2.73 -17.75 3.05
N PHE A 39 -2.84 -17.03 1.94
CA PHE A 39 -4.14 -16.64 1.40
C PHE A 39 -4.86 -17.82 0.75
N ARG A 40 -4.13 -18.73 0.11
CA ARG A 40 -4.70 -19.95 -0.47
C ARG A 40 -5.26 -20.88 0.61
N GLU A 41 -4.50 -21.15 1.65
CA GLU A 41 -4.91 -22.03 2.75
C GLU A 41 -6.15 -21.53 3.50
N THR A 42 -6.28 -20.22 3.64
CA THR A 42 -7.41 -19.61 4.36
C THR A 42 -8.60 -19.27 3.46
N GLY A 43 -8.50 -19.50 2.16
CA GLY A 43 -9.54 -19.13 1.20
C GLY A 43 -9.62 -17.63 0.91
N ALA A 44 -8.72 -16.82 1.47
CA ALA A 44 -8.70 -15.38 1.25
C ALA A 44 -8.29 -15.00 -0.18
N LEU A 45 -7.58 -15.88 -0.88
CA LEU A 45 -7.12 -15.63 -2.24
C LEU A 45 -8.26 -15.38 -3.23
N ASP A 46 -9.41 -16.02 -3.03
CA ASP A 46 -10.59 -15.89 -3.91
C ASP A 46 -11.17 -14.45 -3.91
N ARG A 47 -10.90 -13.68 -2.88
CA ARG A 47 -11.35 -12.28 -2.73
C ARG A 47 -10.22 -11.26 -2.75
N THR A 48 -9.00 -11.70 -3.08
CA THR A 48 -7.80 -10.86 -3.03
C THR A 48 -7.20 -10.67 -4.42
N VAL A 49 -6.93 -9.43 -4.78
CA VAL A 49 -6.11 -9.07 -5.94
C VAL A 49 -4.71 -8.79 -5.45
N LEU A 50 -3.72 -9.53 -5.95
CA LEU A 50 -2.32 -9.41 -5.55
C LEU A 50 -1.52 -8.65 -6.59
N PHE A 51 -0.82 -7.62 -6.13
CA PHE A 51 0.25 -6.95 -6.88
C PHE A 51 1.55 -7.18 -6.12
N VAL A 52 2.47 -7.89 -6.71
CA VAL A 52 3.74 -8.23 -6.06
C VAL A 52 4.91 -7.67 -6.85
N ASN A 53 5.72 -6.88 -6.20
CA ASN A 53 7.01 -6.44 -6.68
C ASN A 53 8.09 -7.02 -5.76
N LEU A 54 9.00 -7.79 -6.32
CA LEU A 54 10.08 -8.44 -5.58
C LEU A 54 11.25 -7.46 -5.35
N ALA A 55 12.04 -7.75 -4.33
CA ALA A 55 13.20 -6.93 -3.97
C ALA A 55 14.24 -6.79 -5.11
N ASN A 56 14.34 -7.81 -5.97
CA ASN A 56 15.23 -7.82 -7.13
C ASN A 56 14.59 -7.27 -8.41
N ASP A 57 13.33 -6.88 -8.38
CA ASP A 57 12.68 -6.21 -9.50
C ASP A 57 13.15 -4.75 -9.63
N PRO A 58 13.07 -4.15 -10.83
CA PRO A 58 13.47 -2.76 -11.02
C PRO A 58 12.72 -1.77 -10.12
N ALA A 59 13.43 -0.76 -9.61
CA ALA A 59 12.85 0.28 -8.74
C ALA A 59 11.70 1.05 -9.40
N VAL A 60 11.73 1.22 -10.71
CA VAL A 60 10.64 1.88 -11.47
C VAL A 60 9.33 1.10 -11.36
N GLU A 61 9.37 -0.23 -11.44
CA GLU A 61 8.21 -1.08 -11.27
C GLU A 61 7.65 -0.97 -9.84
N ARG A 62 8.52 -0.84 -8.85
CA ARG A 62 8.12 -0.64 -7.45
C ARG A 62 7.34 0.66 -7.24
N ILE A 63 7.69 1.71 -7.95
CA ILE A 63 6.95 2.97 -7.91
C ILE A 63 5.58 2.84 -8.58
N ALA A 64 5.48 2.06 -9.65
CA ALA A 64 4.22 1.85 -10.36
C ALA A 64 3.24 0.94 -9.59
N THR A 65 3.74 -0.02 -8.84
CA THR A 65 2.94 -1.07 -8.17
C THR A 65 1.79 -0.52 -7.32
N PRO A 66 1.99 0.42 -6.38
CA PRO A 66 0.87 0.91 -5.56
C PRO A 66 -0.15 1.69 -6.38
N ARG A 67 0.25 2.40 -7.42
CA ARG A 67 -0.67 3.13 -8.30
C ARG A 67 -1.55 2.18 -9.12
N MET A 68 -0.98 1.11 -9.63
CA MET A 68 -1.74 0.06 -10.33
C MET A 68 -2.73 -0.62 -9.39
N ALA A 69 -2.31 -0.93 -8.17
CA ALA A 69 -3.18 -1.51 -7.15
C ALA A 69 -4.35 -0.60 -6.80
N LEU A 70 -4.09 0.69 -6.63
CA LEU A 70 -5.14 1.68 -6.34
C LEU A 70 -6.11 1.86 -7.50
N THR A 71 -5.63 1.81 -8.73
CA THR A 71 -6.50 1.85 -9.93
C THR A 71 -7.42 0.63 -9.97
N ALA A 72 -6.91 -0.56 -9.70
CA ALA A 72 -7.75 -1.75 -9.58
C ALA A 72 -8.78 -1.64 -8.45
N ALA A 73 -8.37 -1.09 -7.30
CA ALA A 73 -9.26 -0.86 -6.16
C ALA A 73 -10.38 0.13 -6.51
N GLU A 74 -10.07 1.20 -7.21
CA GLU A 74 -11.06 2.19 -7.66
C GLU A 74 -12.08 1.57 -8.63
N TYR A 75 -11.63 0.73 -9.55
CA TYR A 75 -12.53 0.02 -10.43
C TYR A 75 -13.50 -0.88 -9.66
N LEU A 76 -13.00 -1.67 -8.72
CA LEU A 76 -13.84 -2.55 -7.91
C LEU A 76 -14.79 -1.77 -7.01
N ALA A 77 -14.34 -0.69 -6.42
CA ALA A 77 -15.17 0.10 -5.49
C ALA A 77 -16.23 0.93 -6.23
N PHE A 78 -15.87 1.60 -7.31
CA PHE A 78 -16.72 2.63 -7.93
C PHE A 78 -17.44 2.18 -9.20
N GLU A 79 -16.97 1.14 -9.87
CA GLU A 79 -17.66 0.53 -11.02
C GLU A 79 -18.39 -0.77 -10.68
N LYS A 80 -17.96 -1.46 -9.62
CA LYS A 80 -18.56 -2.72 -9.16
C LYS A 80 -19.28 -2.61 -7.81
N ASP A 81 -19.31 -1.43 -7.23
CA ASP A 81 -19.95 -1.13 -5.94
C ASP A 81 -19.48 -2.05 -4.80
N MET A 82 -18.18 -2.34 -4.77
CA MET A 82 -17.57 -3.18 -3.75
C MET A 82 -16.96 -2.35 -2.61
N HIS A 83 -16.93 -2.89 -1.41
CA HIS A 83 -16.11 -2.38 -0.34
C HIS A 83 -14.72 -3.00 -0.46
N VAL A 84 -13.71 -2.17 -0.70
CA VAL A 84 -12.35 -2.61 -0.98
C VAL A 84 -11.43 -2.19 0.15
N LEU A 85 -10.68 -3.15 0.69
CA LEU A 85 -9.58 -2.92 1.60
C LEU A 85 -8.28 -2.96 0.80
N VAL A 86 -7.55 -1.86 0.78
CA VAL A 86 -6.23 -1.78 0.16
C VAL A 86 -5.15 -1.87 1.22
N ILE A 87 -4.25 -2.82 1.07
CA ILE A 87 -3.07 -2.96 1.94
C ILE A 87 -1.83 -2.67 1.09
N LEU A 88 -1.08 -1.66 1.49
CA LEU A 88 0.19 -1.29 0.86
C LEU A 88 1.33 -1.64 1.81
N THR A 89 2.13 -2.61 1.47
CA THR A 89 3.31 -3.02 2.23
C THR A 89 4.51 -3.25 1.30
N ASP A 90 5.68 -2.74 1.48
CA ASP A 90 6.16 -1.84 2.52
C ASP A 90 6.38 -0.45 1.94
N ILE A 91 5.80 0.55 2.55
CA ILE A 91 5.95 1.95 2.09
C ILE A 91 7.39 2.42 2.23
N THR A 92 8.16 1.89 3.17
CA THR A 92 9.59 2.20 3.29
C THR A 92 10.35 1.76 2.04
N ASN A 93 10.09 0.56 1.52
CA ASN A 93 10.69 0.09 0.28
C ASN A 93 10.27 0.94 -0.92
N TYR A 94 9.04 1.37 -0.96
CA TYR A 94 8.54 2.31 -1.98
C TYR A 94 9.30 3.64 -1.94
N ALA A 95 9.44 4.23 -0.76
CA ALA A 95 10.14 5.50 -0.58
C ALA A 95 11.63 5.39 -0.93
N ASP A 96 12.27 4.28 -0.61
CA ASP A 96 13.66 4.02 -0.99
C ASP A 96 13.83 3.90 -2.50
N ALA A 97 12.89 3.28 -3.21
CA ALA A 97 12.86 3.25 -4.66
C ALA A 97 12.68 4.66 -5.26
N LEU A 98 11.83 5.46 -4.66
CA LEU A 98 11.63 6.85 -5.07
C LEU A 98 12.92 7.69 -4.89
N ARG A 99 13.64 7.48 -3.79
CA ARG A 99 14.96 8.10 -3.55
C ARG A 99 15.97 7.68 -4.59
N GLU A 100 16.05 6.40 -4.92
CA GLU A 100 16.97 5.87 -5.94
C GLU A 100 16.71 6.51 -7.31
N ILE A 101 15.47 6.58 -7.75
CA ILE A 101 15.11 7.17 -9.04
C ILE A 101 15.32 8.68 -9.06
N SER A 102 14.99 9.37 -7.98
CA SER A 102 15.26 10.80 -7.83
C SER A 102 16.77 11.11 -7.94
N ALA A 103 17.59 10.30 -7.30
CA ALA A 103 19.06 10.42 -7.40
C ALA A 103 19.57 10.17 -8.83
N ALA A 104 19.05 9.13 -9.51
CA ALA A 104 19.41 8.83 -10.89
C ALA A 104 19.02 9.96 -11.85
N ARG A 105 17.94 10.66 -11.58
CA ARG A 105 17.47 11.85 -12.32
C ARG A 105 18.22 13.12 -11.96
N LYS A 106 19.14 13.07 -10.99
CA LYS A 106 19.87 14.24 -10.48
C LYS A 106 18.97 15.35 -9.94
N GLU A 107 17.84 14.96 -9.35
CA GLU A 107 16.97 15.90 -8.66
C GLU A 107 17.62 16.37 -7.36
N VAL A 108 17.28 17.59 -6.93
CA VAL A 108 17.82 18.14 -5.68
C VAL A 108 17.29 17.31 -4.50
N PRO A 109 18.19 16.70 -3.70
CA PRO A 109 17.76 15.87 -2.59
C PRO A 109 17.16 16.71 -1.45
N GLY A 110 16.12 16.19 -0.84
CA GLY A 110 15.58 16.69 0.40
C GLY A 110 16.17 15.99 1.62
N ARG A 111 15.40 15.93 2.70
CA ARG A 111 15.80 15.32 3.96
C ARG A 111 16.20 13.84 3.77
N ARG A 112 17.37 13.46 4.26
CA ARG A 112 17.98 12.13 4.13
C ARG A 112 18.06 11.60 2.68
N GLY A 113 18.14 12.49 1.70
CA GLY A 113 18.25 12.14 0.29
C GLY A 113 16.93 11.80 -0.40
N TYR A 114 15.83 11.79 0.31
CA TYR A 114 14.50 11.62 -0.29
C TYR A 114 14.12 12.85 -1.13
N PRO A 115 13.33 12.68 -2.20
CA PRO A 115 12.92 13.83 -3.00
C PRO A 115 12.02 14.77 -2.19
N GLY A 116 12.15 16.07 -2.43
CA GLY A 116 11.34 17.07 -1.73
C GLY A 116 9.83 16.91 -1.92
N TYR A 117 9.41 16.27 -3.02
CA TYR A 117 8.00 16.00 -3.32
C TYR A 117 7.48 14.69 -2.70
N MET A 118 8.25 13.97 -1.87
CA MET A 118 7.82 12.68 -1.31
C MET A 118 6.52 12.81 -0.51
N TYR A 119 6.35 13.87 0.27
CA TYR A 119 5.12 14.13 1.01
C TYR A 119 3.91 14.24 0.07
N THR A 120 4.01 15.06 -0.97
CA THR A 120 2.93 15.24 -1.94
C THR A 120 2.62 13.95 -2.70
N ASP A 121 3.65 13.20 -3.07
CA ASP A 121 3.52 11.92 -3.75
C ASP A 121 2.75 10.89 -2.89
N LEU A 122 3.13 10.73 -1.63
CA LEU A 122 2.43 9.86 -0.68
C LEU A 122 1.01 10.34 -0.38
N ALA A 123 0.82 11.64 -0.19
CA ALA A 123 -0.49 12.21 0.05
C ALA A 123 -1.46 11.96 -1.11
N GLN A 124 -1.01 12.14 -2.34
CA GLN A 124 -1.82 11.85 -3.54
C GLN A 124 -2.25 10.38 -3.63
N MET A 125 -1.39 9.45 -3.21
CA MET A 125 -1.78 8.03 -3.15
C MET A 125 -2.80 7.78 -2.03
N TYR A 126 -2.57 8.33 -0.85
CA TYR A 126 -3.44 8.08 0.30
C TYR A 126 -4.81 8.73 0.18
N GLU A 127 -4.91 9.87 -0.50
CA GLU A 127 -6.17 10.55 -0.79
C GLU A 127 -7.10 9.78 -1.72
N ARG A 128 -6.62 8.74 -2.39
CA ARG A 128 -7.45 7.86 -3.23
C ARG A 128 -8.35 6.94 -2.41
N ALA A 129 -8.15 6.83 -1.12
CA ALA A 129 -9.07 6.13 -0.23
C ALA A 129 -10.31 6.98 0.07
N GLY A 130 -11.47 6.35 0.17
CA GLY A 130 -12.70 7.04 0.53
C GLY A 130 -13.94 6.53 -0.19
N ARG A 131 -14.94 7.39 -0.26
CA ARG A 131 -16.23 7.13 -0.93
C ARG A 131 -16.52 8.25 -1.92
N GLN A 132 -17.17 7.90 -3.01
CA GLN A 132 -17.68 8.88 -3.98
C GLN A 132 -19.18 9.07 -3.79
N LYS A 133 -19.63 10.32 -3.94
CA LYS A 133 -21.05 10.65 -3.90
C LYS A 133 -21.79 9.93 -5.03
N GLY A 134 -22.87 9.22 -4.69
CA GLY A 134 -23.67 8.45 -5.64
C GLY A 134 -23.14 7.06 -5.96
N LYS A 135 -22.08 6.62 -5.29
CA LYS A 135 -21.54 5.25 -5.38
C LYS A 135 -21.70 4.54 -4.03
N GLU A 136 -22.01 3.26 -4.08
CA GLU A 136 -22.20 2.44 -2.86
C GLU A 136 -20.87 1.91 -2.32
N GLY A 137 -19.90 1.67 -3.20
CA GLY A 137 -18.60 1.15 -2.86
C GLY A 137 -17.73 2.12 -2.05
N SER A 138 -16.68 1.57 -1.47
CA SER A 138 -15.72 2.34 -0.67
C SER A 138 -14.31 1.77 -0.78
N ILE A 139 -13.32 2.61 -0.54
CA ILE A 139 -11.92 2.21 -0.41
C ILE A 139 -11.44 2.56 1.00
N THR A 140 -11.01 1.54 1.73
CA THR A 140 -10.29 1.69 2.99
C THR A 140 -8.84 1.29 2.75
N MET A 141 -7.89 2.12 3.17
CA MET A 141 -6.48 1.89 2.93
C MET A 141 -5.72 1.73 4.24
N ILE A 142 -4.87 0.72 4.29
CA ILE A 142 -3.93 0.50 5.40
C ILE A 142 -2.52 0.48 4.81
N PRO A 143 -1.81 1.60 4.82
CA PRO A 143 -0.39 1.62 4.49
C PRO A 143 0.42 1.08 5.67
N ILE A 144 1.34 0.18 5.37
CA ILE A 144 2.22 -0.45 6.35
C ILE A 144 3.65 -0.09 5.97
N LEU A 145 4.44 0.29 6.96
CA LEU A 145 5.84 0.64 6.76
C LEU A 145 6.72 0.04 7.87
N THR A 146 7.97 -0.12 7.54
CA THR A 146 9.01 -0.41 8.51
C THR A 146 9.61 0.90 9.00
N MET A 147 9.83 1.02 10.29
CA MET A 147 10.44 2.21 10.88
C MET A 147 11.95 1.99 11.00
N PRO A 148 12.78 2.59 10.11
CA PRO A 148 14.23 2.38 10.14
C PRO A 148 14.84 2.82 11.47
N GLU A 149 15.70 1.99 12.04
CA GLU A 149 16.40 2.25 13.32
C GLU A 149 15.46 2.52 14.51
N ASP A 150 14.22 2.09 14.41
CA ASP A 150 13.16 2.40 15.40
C ASP A 150 12.96 3.91 15.63
N ASP A 151 13.28 4.71 14.62
CA ASP A 151 13.31 6.17 14.67
C ASP A 151 12.01 6.77 14.10
N LYS A 152 11.14 7.24 14.96
CA LYS A 152 9.89 7.93 14.60
C LYS A 152 10.10 9.24 13.85
N THR A 153 11.29 9.82 13.97
CA THR A 153 11.64 11.09 13.30
C THR A 153 12.22 10.86 11.90
N HIS A 154 12.41 9.60 11.49
CA HIS A 154 12.79 9.28 10.13
C HIS A 154 11.76 9.83 9.15
N PRO A 155 12.16 10.38 7.98
CA PRO A 155 11.24 11.03 7.05
C PRO A 155 10.01 10.20 6.66
N ILE A 156 10.15 8.89 6.52
CA ILE A 156 9.06 8.02 6.10
C ILE A 156 7.96 7.91 7.16
N PRO A 157 8.23 7.43 8.39
CA PRO A 157 7.20 7.42 9.43
C PRO A 157 6.72 8.81 9.83
N ASP A 158 7.58 9.81 9.80
CA ASP A 158 7.23 11.18 10.15
C ASP A 158 6.21 11.78 9.16
N LEU A 159 6.49 11.72 7.86
CA LEU A 159 5.60 12.26 6.83
C LEU A 159 4.31 11.45 6.70
N THR A 160 4.37 10.14 6.75
CA THR A 160 3.18 9.28 6.64
C THR A 160 2.26 9.45 7.83
N GLY A 161 2.80 9.55 9.04
CA GLY A 161 2.03 9.82 10.25
C GLY A 161 1.34 11.17 10.22
N TYR A 162 1.97 12.17 9.62
CA TYR A 162 1.37 13.50 9.44
C TYR A 162 0.22 13.46 8.43
N ILE A 163 0.39 12.74 7.31
CA ILE A 163 -0.66 12.60 6.30
C ILE A 163 -1.89 11.85 6.85
N THR A 164 -1.68 10.81 7.62
CA THR A 164 -2.76 9.94 8.14
C THR A 164 -3.34 10.41 9.47
N GLU A 165 -2.76 11.42 10.09
CA GLU A 165 -3.16 11.97 11.40
C GLU A 165 -3.19 10.93 12.53
N GLY A 166 -2.50 9.81 12.37
CA GLY A 166 -2.42 8.78 13.38
C GLY A 166 -1.58 7.59 12.92
N GLN A 167 -1.01 6.88 13.89
CA GLN A 167 -0.15 5.73 13.65
C GLN A 167 -0.45 4.63 14.66
N ILE A 168 -0.38 3.39 14.19
CA ILE A 168 -0.35 2.21 15.06
C ILE A 168 1.09 1.70 15.06
N ILE A 169 1.71 1.74 16.23
CA ILE A 169 3.08 1.28 16.44
C ILE A 169 3.02 -0.08 17.13
N LEU A 170 3.75 -1.05 16.60
CA LEU A 170 3.81 -2.43 17.09
C LEU A 170 5.14 -2.70 17.78
#